data_5b3e45ba87fce31edf3f4732da9aec78
#
_entry.id   5b3e45ba87fce31edf3f4732da9aec78
#
_cell.length_a   1.000
_cell.length_b   1.000
_cell.length_c   1.000
_cell.angle_alpha   90.00
_cell.angle_beta   90.00
_cell.angle_gamma   90.00
#
_symmetry.space_group_name_H-M   'P 1'
#
loop_
_entity.id
_entity.type
_entity.pdbx_description
1 polymer ?
#
loop_
_entity_poly.entity_id
_entity_poly.type
_entity_poly.pdbx_seq_one_letter_code
_entity_poly.pdbx_strand_id
1 'polypeptide(L)'
;MVHAQNSRKLLTETVILSSFSVGLQGLGLLLNIFLTHQLGAASVGEITLIGSFYSLAAILSGGCGFIAASRFMSEELGCGGNPHRVYQYIKSFCMTLSILAAALLCIFAWLPEKLLHQPNLNAQTIRLLCASLPLSALSACLKGRCYAYNRVYLPAVSECIEFLLRAGTLAFCTLFLIPRGSMSVLTALALSMIAGQGSTVLFLSCIRMPHRENCNICSFSFGRFLRQLLPVMGNASLVAILSTTNDALVPLTLLQFGSSPTEALAQFGEFEAIIIPALFFPSVMQCVMSGLIVPELSRAKAAEDHHTIRLITERALEQTIAYALFIVMYLVQFGRQIGEVLGGDTFTGQILRFMAPVVPFIYLEIIMEGVLRGLGKHNFSSVNYLAEYIVRISVLLICVPMFGFYGIAASYLACNLSGNTVRLYFVLRLTGLKPVWKRILLRPAIALFGAWQIMLLMSKLCITLRLPAFAVMIICAAVSGLFYAGILYLINQPNIQSHRTKNCTGLSA
;
A
#
# COMPACT_ATOMS: atom_id res chain seq x y z
N MET A 1 -3.60 13.94 -33.47
CA MET A 1 -4.88 13.92 -32.74
C MET A 1 -5.12 12.60 -32.01
N VAL A 2 -4.97 11.43 -32.62
CA VAL A 2 -5.21 10.09 -32.01
C VAL A 2 -4.32 9.84 -30.78
N HIS A 3 -3.03 10.25 -30.77
CA HIS A 3 -2.13 10.12 -29.63
C HIS A 3 -2.52 10.98 -28.42
N ALA A 4 -3.04 12.19 -28.64
CA ALA A 4 -3.48 13.07 -27.56
C ALA A 4 -4.80 12.59 -26.91
N GLN A 5 -5.68 11.97 -27.69
CA GLN A 5 -6.95 11.43 -27.22
C GLN A 5 -6.73 10.14 -26.38
N ASN A 6 -5.81 9.26 -26.79
CA ASN A 6 -5.40 8.10 -26.01
C ASN A 6 -4.70 8.49 -24.70
N SER A 7 -3.91 9.56 -24.72
CA SER A 7 -3.23 10.07 -23.51
C SER A 7 -4.21 10.63 -22.46
N ARG A 8 -5.24 11.37 -22.90
CA ARG A 8 -6.29 11.87 -21.98
C ARG A 8 -7.12 10.73 -21.40
N LYS A 9 -7.45 9.72 -22.20
CA LYS A 9 -8.20 8.54 -21.76
C LYS A 9 -7.42 7.76 -20.69
N LEU A 10 -6.13 7.50 -20.91
CA LEU A 10 -5.25 6.85 -19.93
C LEU A 10 -5.13 7.63 -18.62
N LEU A 11 -5.00 8.96 -18.68
CA LEU A 11 -4.97 9.81 -17.50
C LEU A 11 -6.28 9.73 -16.71
N THR A 12 -7.43 9.82 -17.40
CA THR A 12 -8.75 9.71 -16.76
C THR A 12 -8.94 8.34 -16.09
N GLU A 13 -8.58 7.26 -16.78
CA GLU A 13 -8.65 5.91 -16.22
C GLU A 13 -7.73 5.74 -15.01
N THR A 14 -6.52 6.29 -15.05
CA THR A 14 -5.59 6.25 -13.91
C THR A 14 -6.14 7.03 -12.71
N VAL A 15 -6.70 8.23 -12.92
CA VAL A 15 -7.30 9.03 -11.84
C VAL A 15 -8.51 8.32 -11.23
N ILE A 16 -9.38 7.74 -12.05
CA ILE A 16 -10.54 6.98 -11.57
C ILE A 16 -10.09 5.79 -10.73
N LEU A 17 -9.14 4.98 -11.23
CA LEU A 17 -8.61 3.83 -10.51
C LEU A 17 -7.95 4.22 -9.19
N SER A 18 -7.16 5.30 -9.19
CA SER A 18 -6.55 5.82 -7.96
C SER A 18 -7.62 6.27 -6.97
N SER A 19 -8.67 6.93 -7.42
CA SER A 19 -9.80 7.36 -6.55
C SER A 19 -10.54 6.17 -5.94
N PHE A 20 -10.75 5.10 -6.71
CA PHE A 20 -11.31 3.85 -6.19
C PHE A 20 -10.41 3.22 -5.11
N SER A 21 -9.12 3.10 -5.37
CA SER A 21 -8.16 2.56 -4.40
C SER A 21 -8.13 3.36 -3.10
N VAL A 22 -8.21 4.68 -3.20
CA VAL A 22 -8.34 5.61 -2.06
C VAL A 22 -9.59 5.33 -1.25
N GLY A 23 -10.73 5.22 -1.91
CA GLY A 23 -12.01 4.90 -1.26
C GLY A 23 -11.96 3.57 -0.52
N LEU A 24 -11.37 2.53 -1.15
CA LEU A 24 -11.20 1.21 -0.54
C LEU A 24 -10.26 1.24 0.69
N GLN A 25 -9.17 2.02 0.64
CA GLN A 25 -8.29 2.19 1.80
C GLN A 25 -9.01 2.88 2.97
N GLY A 26 -9.80 3.93 2.70
CA GLY A 26 -10.62 4.59 3.71
C GLY A 26 -11.66 3.66 4.34
N LEU A 27 -12.37 2.89 3.51
CA LEU A 27 -13.31 1.87 3.98
C LEU A 27 -12.61 0.76 4.78
N GLY A 28 -11.39 0.36 4.39
CA GLY A 28 -10.57 -0.60 5.12
C GLY A 28 -10.20 -0.10 6.52
N LEU A 29 -9.82 1.17 6.64
CA LEU A 29 -9.56 1.79 7.94
C LEU A 29 -10.81 1.82 8.82
N LEU A 30 -11.99 2.19 8.26
CA LEU A 30 -13.26 2.17 8.98
C LEU A 30 -13.62 0.75 9.46
N LEU A 31 -13.38 -0.26 8.63
CA LEU A 31 -13.59 -1.66 9.01
C LEU A 31 -12.67 -2.06 10.18
N ASN A 32 -11.39 -1.68 10.14
CA ASN A 32 -10.46 -1.97 11.23
C ASN A 32 -10.89 -1.30 12.54
N ILE A 33 -11.32 -0.04 12.49
CA ILE A 33 -11.87 0.67 13.66
C ILE A 33 -13.08 -0.08 14.22
N PHE A 34 -14.02 -0.45 13.36
CA PHE A 34 -15.20 -1.22 13.75
C PHE A 34 -14.82 -2.55 14.43
N LEU A 35 -13.91 -3.31 13.84
CA LEU A 35 -13.46 -4.59 14.39
C LEU A 35 -12.75 -4.42 15.73
N THR A 36 -11.91 -3.40 15.87
CA THR A 36 -11.21 -3.11 17.13
C THR A 36 -12.19 -2.77 18.25
N HIS A 37 -13.25 -1.99 17.96
CA HIS A 37 -14.28 -1.69 18.93
C HIS A 37 -15.13 -2.90 19.33
N GLN A 38 -15.43 -3.80 18.39
CA GLN A 38 -16.31 -4.94 18.65
C GLN A 38 -15.59 -6.16 19.20
N LEU A 39 -14.39 -6.45 18.73
CA LEU A 39 -13.67 -7.68 19.04
C LEU A 39 -12.45 -7.46 19.97
N GLY A 40 -12.02 -6.21 20.14
CA GLY A 40 -10.80 -5.85 20.84
C GLY A 40 -9.54 -5.99 19.98
N ALA A 41 -8.47 -5.29 20.39
CA ALA A 41 -7.22 -5.21 19.65
C ALA A 41 -6.50 -6.57 19.50
N ALA A 42 -6.60 -7.45 20.51
CA ALA A 42 -6.00 -8.79 20.46
C ALA A 42 -6.59 -9.66 19.35
N SER A 43 -7.92 -9.66 19.19
CA SER A 43 -8.59 -10.42 18.11
C SER A 43 -8.27 -9.83 16.73
N VAL A 44 -8.11 -8.51 16.62
CA VAL A 44 -7.67 -7.86 15.38
C VAL A 44 -6.22 -8.23 15.06
N GLY A 45 -5.36 -8.35 16.08
CA GLY A 45 -4.01 -8.87 15.94
C GLY A 45 -3.97 -10.30 15.40
N GLU A 46 -4.82 -11.19 15.92
CA GLU A 46 -4.98 -12.56 15.39
C GLU A 46 -5.42 -12.56 13.92
N ILE A 47 -6.43 -11.77 13.58
CA ILE A 47 -6.92 -11.61 12.20
C ILE A 47 -5.80 -11.16 11.26
N THR A 48 -5.02 -10.17 11.68
CA THR A 48 -3.93 -9.60 10.89
C THR A 48 -2.80 -10.59 10.68
N LEU A 49 -2.39 -11.28 11.75
CA LEU A 49 -1.34 -12.29 11.70
C LEU A 49 -1.71 -13.45 10.76
N ILE A 50 -2.91 -13.99 10.88
CA ILE A 50 -3.40 -15.05 10.00
C ILE A 50 -3.59 -14.55 8.57
N GLY A 51 -4.02 -13.29 8.40
CA GLY A 51 -4.06 -12.61 7.12
C GLY A 51 -2.70 -12.57 6.41
N SER A 52 -1.61 -12.34 7.15
CA SER A 52 -0.23 -12.36 6.61
C SER A 52 0.17 -13.77 6.14
N PHE A 53 -0.10 -14.82 6.94
CA PHE A 53 0.15 -16.21 6.52
C PHE A 53 -0.69 -16.61 5.32
N TYR A 54 -1.95 -16.19 5.28
CA TYR A 54 -2.82 -16.40 4.14
C TYR A 54 -2.28 -15.71 2.87
N SER A 55 -1.83 -14.45 3.00
CA SER A 55 -1.24 -13.71 1.87
C SER A 55 0.01 -14.38 1.32
N LEU A 56 0.87 -14.91 2.19
CA LEU A 56 2.02 -15.70 1.78
C LEU A 56 1.58 -16.95 0.99
N ALA A 57 0.63 -17.71 1.54
CA ALA A 57 0.10 -18.89 0.87
C ALA A 57 -0.53 -18.56 -0.49
N ALA A 58 -1.28 -17.46 -0.59
CA ALA A 58 -1.90 -17.00 -1.83
C ALA A 58 -0.85 -16.58 -2.88
N ILE A 59 0.23 -15.90 -2.48
CA ILE A 59 1.33 -15.52 -3.39
C ILE A 59 2.08 -16.75 -3.89
N LEU A 60 2.43 -17.68 -3.00
CA LEU A 60 3.11 -18.92 -3.35
C LEU A 60 2.25 -19.84 -4.23
N SER A 61 0.95 -19.85 -4.00
CA SER A 61 0.01 -20.75 -4.67
C SER A 61 -0.51 -20.29 -6.03
N GLY A 62 -0.21 -19.10 -6.46
CA GLY A 62 -0.73 -18.62 -7.76
C GLY A 62 -0.97 -17.14 -7.88
N GLY A 63 -0.53 -16.32 -6.90
CA GLY A 63 -0.66 -14.86 -6.92
C GLY A 63 -0.04 -14.18 -8.14
N CYS A 64 0.89 -14.84 -8.83
CA CYS A 64 1.46 -14.37 -10.09
C CYS A 64 0.52 -14.52 -11.30
N GLY A 65 -0.64 -15.16 -11.14
CA GLY A 65 -1.64 -15.35 -12.20
C GLY A 65 -2.09 -14.04 -12.84
N PHE A 66 -2.18 -12.96 -12.07
CA PHE A 66 -2.48 -11.62 -12.59
C PHE A 66 -1.41 -11.11 -13.57
N ILE A 67 -0.14 -11.15 -13.15
CA ILE A 67 0.98 -10.67 -13.97
C ILE A 67 1.16 -11.56 -15.20
N ALA A 68 1.07 -12.87 -15.02
CA ALA A 68 1.17 -13.83 -16.09
C ALA A 68 0.06 -13.63 -17.13
N ALA A 69 -1.20 -13.57 -16.72
CA ALA A 69 -2.32 -13.42 -17.62
C ALA A 69 -2.29 -12.05 -18.34
N SER A 70 -2.06 -10.96 -17.60
CA SER A 70 -2.02 -9.63 -18.22
C SER A 70 -0.91 -9.49 -19.25
N ARG A 71 0.30 -9.99 -18.97
CA ARG A 71 1.45 -9.84 -19.85
C ARG A 71 1.40 -10.77 -21.07
N PHE A 72 1.32 -12.09 -20.84
CA PHE A 72 1.41 -13.05 -21.95
C PHE A 72 0.20 -13.00 -22.88
N MET A 73 -1.01 -12.71 -22.33
CA MET A 73 -2.16 -12.48 -23.21
C MET A 73 -2.03 -11.20 -24.02
N SER A 74 -1.45 -10.13 -23.45
CA SER A 74 -1.21 -8.89 -24.19
C SER A 74 -0.15 -9.08 -25.29
N GLU A 75 0.91 -9.84 -25.02
CA GLU A 75 1.92 -10.20 -26.02
C GLU A 75 1.27 -10.98 -27.20
N GLU A 76 0.44 -11.97 -26.89
CA GLU A 76 -0.25 -12.79 -27.90
C GLU A 76 -1.28 -11.99 -28.70
N LEU A 77 -2.03 -11.08 -28.04
CA LEU A 77 -2.94 -10.13 -28.71
C LEU A 77 -2.21 -9.21 -29.66
N GLY A 78 -1.00 -8.75 -29.29
CA GLY A 78 -0.15 -7.92 -30.12
C GLY A 78 0.39 -8.64 -31.37
N CYS A 79 0.72 -9.92 -31.22
CA CYS A 79 1.22 -10.78 -32.32
C CYS A 79 0.08 -11.36 -33.19
N GLY A 80 -1.19 -11.10 -32.87
CA GLY A 80 -2.32 -11.66 -33.61
C GLY A 80 -2.59 -13.13 -33.34
N GLY A 81 -2.04 -13.70 -32.26
CA GLY A 81 -2.20 -15.10 -31.86
C GLY A 81 -3.50 -15.38 -31.11
N ASN A 82 -3.59 -16.55 -30.44
CA ASN A 82 -4.78 -17.01 -29.72
C ASN A 82 -4.68 -16.76 -28.21
N PRO A 83 -5.18 -15.62 -27.69
CA PRO A 83 -5.09 -15.28 -26.27
C PRO A 83 -5.88 -16.21 -25.38
N HIS A 84 -6.93 -16.87 -25.89
CA HIS A 84 -7.76 -17.81 -25.14
C HIS A 84 -6.97 -19.08 -24.76
N ARG A 85 -6.18 -19.64 -25.69
CA ARG A 85 -5.29 -20.77 -25.39
C ARG A 85 -4.27 -20.42 -24.31
N VAL A 86 -3.62 -19.27 -24.45
CA VAL A 86 -2.65 -18.78 -23.43
C VAL A 86 -3.30 -18.62 -22.07
N TYR A 87 -4.50 -18.05 -22.02
CA TYR A 87 -5.27 -17.91 -20.78
C TYR A 87 -5.59 -19.29 -20.15
N GLN A 88 -6.00 -20.27 -20.94
CA GLN A 88 -6.28 -21.63 -20.42
C GLN A 88 -5.03 -22.28 -19.81
N TYR A 89 -3.87 -22.17 -20.46
CA TYR A 89 -2.60 -22.67 -19.90
C TYR A 89 -2.24 -21.99 -18.58
N ILE A 90 -2.31 -20.66 -18.52
CA ILE A 90 -2.00 -19.90 -17.30
C ILE A 90 -2.98 -20.25 -16.17
N LYS A 91 -4.28 -20.27 -16.48
CA LYS A 91 -5.32 -20.64 -15.54
C LYS A 91 -5.10 -22.07 -15.00
N SER A 92 -4.85 -23.05 -15.87
CA SER A 92 -4.59 -24.43 -15.47
C SER A 92 -3.35 -24.53 -14.57
N PHE A 93 -2.25 -23.87 -14.93
CA PHE A 93 -1.02 -23.82 -14.14
C PHE A 93 -1.25 -23.23 -12.74
N CYS A 94 -1.87 -22.05 -12.65
CA CYS A 94 -2.14 -21.40 -11.38
C CYS A 94 -3.14 -22.20 -10.53
N MET A 95 -4.15 -22.79 -11.14
CA MET A 95 -5.13 -23.63 -10.43
C MET A 95 -4.51 -24.92 -9.88
N THR A 96 -3.69 -25.62 -10.67
CA THR A 96 -3.00 -26.84 -10.19
C THR A 96 -2.04 -26.52 -9.05
N LEU A 97 -1.26 -25.42 -9.15
CA LEU A 97 -0.36 -25.00 -8.09
C LEU A 97 -1.12 -24.61 -6.83
N SER A 98 -2.25 -23.91 -6.98
CA SER A 98 -3.09 -23.47 -5.86
C SER A 98 -3.80 -24.63 -5.16
N ILE A 99 -4.33 -25.61 -5.91
CA ILE A 99 -4.95 -26.81 -5.35
C ILE A 99 -3.89 -27.65 -4.60
N LEU A 100 -2.68 -27.76 -5.16
CA LEU A 100 -1.57 -28.47 -4.52
C LEU A 100 -1.17 -27.79 -3.21
N ALA A 101 -1.03 -26.47 -3.22
CA ALA A 101 -0.71 -25.68 -2.03
C ALA A 101 -1.82 -25.79 -0.97
N ALA A 102 -3.08 -25.68 -1.37
CA ALA A 102 -4.23 -25.87 -0.49
C ALA A 102 -4.25 -27.28 0.13
N ALA A 103 -3.99 -28.32 -0.65
CA ALA A 103 -3.93 -29.70 -0.16
C ALA A 103 -2.78 -29.88 0.85
N LEU A 104 -1.59 -29.37 0.55
CA LEU A 104 -0.45 -29.40 1.48
C LEU A 104 -0.77 -28.69 2.80
N LEU A 105 -1.32 -27.48 2.73
CA LEU A 105 -1.70 -26.73 3.94
C LEU A 105 -2.82 -27.41 4.73
N CYS A 106 -3.77 -28.08 4.06
CA CYS A 106 -4.81 -28.88 4.72
C CYS A 106 -4.24 -30.08 5.47
N ILE A 107 -3.22 -30.75 4.90
CA ILE A 107 -2.52 -31.87 5.54
C ILE A 107 -1.75 -31.38 6.77
N PHE A 108 -1.08 -30.25 6.65
CA PHE A 108 -0.28 -29.65 7.74
C PHE A 108 -1.08 -28.66 8.60
N ALA A 109 -2.39 -28.64 8.54
CA ALA A 109 -3.25 -27.68 9.26
C ALA A 109 -3.12 -27.76 10.79
N TRP A 110 -2.58 -28.85 11.33
CA TRP A 110 -2.29 -29.02 12.74
C TRP A 110 -0.97 -28.36 13.20
N LEU A 111 -0.07 -28.04 12.27
CA LEU A 111 1.26 -27.51 12.58
C LEU A 111 1.23 -26.09 13.18
N PRO A 112 0.46 -25.12 12.64
CA PRO A 112 0.33 -23.79 13.22
C PRO A 112 -0.25 -23.78 14.63
N GLU A 113 -1.19 -24.66 14.95
CA GLU A 113 -1.75 -24.84 16.28
C GLU A 113 -0.67 -25.19 17.31
N LYS A 114 0.24 -26.10 16.94
CA LYS A 114 1.37 -26.50 17.81
C LYS A 114 2.50 -25.45 17.87
N LEU A 115 2.80 -24.77 16.76
CA LEU A 115 3.91 -23.82 16.68
C LEU A 115 3.58 -22.48 17.36
N LEU A 116 2.35 -21.99 17.20
CA LEU A 116 1.94 -20.68 17.70
C LEU A 116 1.33 -20.75 19.11
N HIS A 117 1.11 -21.96 19.67
CA HIS A 117 0.52 -22.17 20.99
C HIS A 117 -0.77 -21.40 21.24
N GLN A 118 -1.55 -21.13 20.16
CA GLN A 118 -2.78 -20.35 20.24
C GLN A 118 -4.00 -21.26 20.22
N PRO A 119 -4.82 -21.29 21.30
CA PRO A 119 -5.98 -22.17 21.41
C PRO A 119 -7.10 -21.87 20.40
N ASN A 120 -7.12 -20.65 19.82
CA ASN A 120 -8.12 -20.23 18.86
C ASN A 120 -7.83 -20.66 17.43
N LEU A 121 -6.60 -21.14 17.15
CA LEU A 121 -6.16 -21.55 15.83
C LEU A 121 -6.54 -23.02 15.57
N ASN A 122 -7.84 -23.27 15.39
CA ASN A 122 -8.34 -24.61 15.14
C ASN A 122 -8.00 -25.07 13.71
N ALA A 123 -7.56 -26.33 13.56
CA ALA A 123 -7.27 -26.95 12.27
C ALA A 123 -8.43 -26.82 11.25
N GLN A 124 -9.68 -26.79 11.72
CA GLN A 124 -10.85 -26.55 10.87
C GLN A 124 -10.83 -25.17 10.19
N THR A 125 -10.46 -24.13 10.92
CA THR A 125 -10.36 -22.76 10.39
C THR A 125 -9.30 -22.67 9.30
N ILE A 126 -8.15 -23.31 9.50
CA ILE A 126 -7.06 -23.34 8.50
C ILE A 126 -7.53 -24.06 7.24
N ARG A 127 -8.26 -25.18 7.37
CA ARG A 127 -8.84 -25.90 6.22
C ARG A 127 -9.82 -25.04 5.44
N LEU A 128 -10.66 -24.26 6.11
CA LEU A 128 -11.56 -23.30 5.46
C LEU A 128 -10.79 -22.19 4.71
N LEU A 129 -9.72 -21.65 5.32
CA LEU A 129 -8.85 -20.69 4.65
C LEU A 129 -8.19 -21.28 3.40
N CYS A 130 -7.75 -22.54 3.46
CA CYS A 130 -7.17 -23.24 2.31
C CYS A 130 -8.16 -23.35 1.12
N ALA A 131 -9.46 -23.48 1.39
CA ALA A 131 -10.47 -23.51 0.34
C ALA A 131 -10.59 -22.20 -0.45
N SER A 132 -10.18 -21.07 0.12
CA SER A 132 -10.19 -19.77 -0.58
C SER A 132 -8.99 -19.58 -1.52
N LEU A 133 -7.89 -20.36 -1.39
CA LEU A 133 -6.69 -20.22 -2.22
C LEU A 133 -6.94 -20.46 -3.72
N PRO A 134 -7.66 -21.51 -4.16
CA PRO A 134 -8.01 -21.69 -5.56
C PRO A 134 -8.87 -20.56 -6.11
N LEU A 135 -9.79 -20.01 -5.29
CA LEU A 135 -10.60 -18.85 -5.67
C LEU A 135 -9.73 -17.61 -5.87
N SER A 136 -8.75 -17.39 -4.98
CA SER A 136 -7.78 -16.29 -5.09
C SER A 136 -6.94 -16.40 -6.37
N ALA A 137 -6.40 -17.58 -6.68
CA ALA A 137 -5.64 -17.81 -7.90
C ALA A 137 -6.49 -17.59 -9.16
N LEU A 138 -7.74 -18.06 -9.16
CA LEU A 138 -8.67 -17.85 -10.26
C LEU A 138 -9.04 -16.37 -10.43
N SER A 139 -9.32 -15.66 -9.34
CA SER A 139 -9.62 -14.23 -9.37
C SER A 139 -8.45 -13.43 -9.95
N ALA A 140 -7.20 -13.75 -9.56
CA ALA A 140 -6.00 -13.13 -10.09
C ALA A 140 -5.87 -13.34 -11.62
N CYS A 141 -6.08 -14.55 -12.12
CA CYS A 141 -6.08 -14.84 -13.55
C CYS A 141 -7.19 -14.08 -14.32
N LEU A 142 -8.39 -13.98 -13.74
CA LEU A 142 -9.52 -13.27 -14.35
C LEU A 142 -9.27 -11.75 -14.40
N LYS A 143 -8.75 -11.17 -13.32
CA LYS A 143 -8.31 -9.76 -13.28
C LYS A 143 -7.24 -9.50 -14.35
N GLY A 144 -6.22 -10.36 -14.45
CA GLY A 144 -5.17 -10.27 -15.48
C GLY A 144 -5.71 -10.36 -16.91
N ARG A 145 -6.70 -11.22 -17.15
CA ARG A 145 -7.42 -11.30 -18.45
C ARG A 145 -8.07 -9.95 -18.82
N CYS A 146 -8.72 -9.30 -17.87
CA CYS A 146 -9.35 -8.00 -18.11
C CYS A 146 -8.33 -6.92 -18.48
N TYR A 147 -7.17 -6.90 -17.80
CA TYR A 147 -6.08 -5.99 -18.12
C TYR A 147 -5.52 -6.22 -19.53
N ALA A 148 -5.35 -7.47 -19.95
CA ALA A 148 -4.88 -7.80 -21.30
C ALA A 148 -5.80 -7.25 -22.41
N TYR A 149 -7.12 -7.20 -22.14
CA TYR A 149 -8.09 -6.61 -23.07
C TYR A 149 -8.32 -5.11 -22.87
N ASN A 150 -7.45 -4.40 -22.11
CA ASN A 150 -7.58 -2.97 -21.77
C ASN A 150 -8.91 -2.60 -21.09
N ARG A 151 -9.55 -3.54 -20.40
CA ARG A 151 -10.77 -3.30 -19.62
C ARG A 151 -10.46 -3.14 -18.12
N VAL A 152 -9.65 -2.17 -17.79
CA VAL A 152 -9.06 -1.97 -16.46
C VAL A 152 -10.10 -1.60 -15.39
N TYR A 153 -11.24 -1.02 -15.79
CA TYR A 153 -12.33 -0.67 -14.88
C TYR A 153 -13.04 -1.90 -14.28
N LEU A 154 -13.06 -3.05 -14.99
CA LEU A 154 -13.72 -4.26 -14.49
C LEU A 154 -13.05 -4.86 -13.25
N PRO A 155 -11.71 -5.03 -13.20
CA PRO A 155 -11.01 -5.37 -11.98
C PRO A 155 -11.26 -4.40 -10.82
N ALA A 156 -11.27 -3.08 -11.07
CA ALA A 156 -11.54 -2.10 -10.03
C ALA A 156 -12.94 -2.26 -9.42
N VAL A 157 -13.97 -2.43 -10.27
CA VAL A 157 -15.33 -2.72 -9.80
C VAL A 157 -15.38 -4.05 -9.03
N SER A 158 -14.66 -5.09 -9.51
CA SER A 158 -14.62 -6.39 -8.83
C SER A 158 -13.96 -6.29 -7.46
N GLU A 159 -12.95 -5.44 -7.27
CA GLU A 159 -12.30 -5.18 -5.98
C GLU A 159 -13.23 -4.47 -5.00
N CYS A 160 -14.07 -3.55 -5.48
CA CYS A 160 -15.11 -2.94 -4.65
C CYS A 160 -16.15 -3.97 -4.19
N ILE A 161 -16.63 -4.84 -5.09
CA ILE A 161 -17.58 -5.90 -4.77
C ILE A 161 -16.95 -6.89 -3.78
N GLU A 162 -15.71 -7.30 -4.02
CA GLU A 162 -14.93 -8.17 -3.14
C GLU A 162 -14.82 -7.59 -1.73
N PHE A 163 -14.42 -6.32 -1.65
CA PHE A 163 -14.27 -5.63 -0.37
C PHE A 163 -15.61 -5.51 0.38
N LEU A 164 -16.67 -5.08 -0.30
CA LEU A 164 -17.99 -4.91 0.32
C LEU A 164 -18.55 -6.24 0.84
N LEU A 165 -18.42 -7.32 0.08
CA LEU A 165 -18.91 -8.63 0.52
C LEU A 165 -18.03 -9.21 1.62
N ARG A 166 -16.70 -9.04 1.55
CA ARG A 166 -15.79 -9.44 2.61
C ARG A 166 -16.07 -8.68 3.92
N ALA A 167 -16.15 -7.35 3.84
CA ALA A 167 -16.44 -6.51 4.98
C ALA A 167 -17.84 -6.76 5.55
N GLY A 168 -18.85 -6.88 4.68
CA GLY A 168 -20.23 -7.16 5.07
C GLY A 168 -20.37 -8.53 5.75
N THR A 169 -19.73 -9.58 5.20
CA THR A 169 -19.74 -10.92 5.80
C THR A 169 -19.03 -10.90 7.16
N LEU A 170 -17.88 -10.24 7.26
CA LEU A 170 -17.14 -10.15 8.51
C LEU A 170 -17.92 -9.36 9.57
N ALA A 171 -18.51 -8.22 9.20
CA ALA A 171 -19.34 -7.41 10.08
C ALA A 171 -20.59 -8.17 10.55
N PHE A 172 -21.27 -8.89 9.64
CA PHE A 172 -22.41 -9.72 9.97
C PHE A 172 -22.03 -10.82 10.98
N CYS A 173 -20.93 -11.54 10.75
CA CYS A 173 -20.46 -12.58 11.66
C CYS A 173 -20.09 -11.98 13.03
N THR A 174 -19.44 -10.81 13.06
CA THR A 174 -19.04 -10.11 14.28
C THR A 174 -20.24 -9.67 15.11
N LEU A 175 -21.30 -9.16 14.48
CA LEU A 175 -22.46 -8.64 15.20
C LEU A 175 -23.45 -9.74 15.63
N PHE A 176 -23.60 -10.81 14.86
CA PHE A 176 -24.69 -11.76 15.07
C PHE A 176 -24.23 -13.16 15.47
N LEU A 177 -23.10 -13.65 14.97
CA LEU A 177 -22.68 -15.04 15.16
C LEU A 177 -21.64 -15.22 16.28
N ILE A 178 -20.68 -14.33 16.38
CA ILE A 178 -19.64 -14.38 17.42
C ILE A 178 -20.22 -14.18 18.82
N PRO A 179 -21.11 -13.18 19.09
CA PRO A 179 -21.69 -12.99 20.42
C PRO A 179 -22.54 -14.16 20.89
N ARG A 180 -23.11 -14.95 19.95
CA ARG A 180 -23.89 -16.14 20.27
C ARG A 180 -23.02 -17.39 20.52
N GLY A 181 -21.70 -17.26 20.45
CA GLY A 181 -20.79 -18.41 20.61
C GLY A 181 -20.84 -19.44 19.45
N SER A 182 -21.54 -19.12 18.35
CA SER A 182 -21.74 -20.05 17.22
C SER A 182 -20.52 -20.13 16.31
N MET A 183 -19.59 -19.15 16.36
CA MET A 183 -18.47 -19.04 15.44
C MET A 183 -17.28 -18.34 16.09
N SER A 184 -16.07 -18.82 15.78
CA SER A 184 -14.84 -18.13 16.17
C SER A 184 -14.52 -16.96 15.19
N VAL A 185 -13.76 -15.97 15.69
CA VAL A 185 -13.32 -14.81 14.91
C VAL A 185 -12.59 -15.25 13.63
N LEU A 186 -11.76 -16.27 13.74
CA LEU A 186 -10.96 -16.79 12.63
C LEU A 186 -11.80 -17.54 11.58
N THR A 187 -12.87 -18.21 12.00
CA THR A 187 -13.82 -18.83 11.07
C THR A 187 -14.60 -17.78 10.31
N ALA A 188 -14.96 -16.67 10.98
CA ALA A 188 -15.59 -15.52 10.33
C ALA A 188 -14.67 -14.88 9.28
N LEU A 189 -13.37 -14.76 9.58
CA LEU A 189 -12.35 -14.32 8.63
C LEU A 189 -12.29 -15.25 7.41
N ALA A 190 -12.20 -16.57 7.61
CA ALA A 190 -12.15 -17.54 6.52
C ALA A 190 -13.38 -17.45 5.61
N LEU A 191 -14.56 -17.36 6.20
CA LEU A 191 -15.82 -17.23 5.46
C LEU A 191 -15.87 -15.91 4.67
N SER A 192 -15.40 -14.81 5.26
CA SER A 192 -15.35 -13.52 4.58
C SER A 192 -14.38 -13.53 3.38
N MET A 193 -13.25 -14.22 3.49
CA MET A 193 -12.30 -14.40 2.38
C MET A 193 -12.92 -15.22 1.23
N ILE A 194 -13.60 -16.32 1.54
CA ILE A 194 -14.30 -17.14 0.54
C ILE A 194 -15.40 -16.31 -0.15
N ALA A 195 -16.22 -15.58 0.61
CA ALA A 195 -17.28 -14.76 0.06
C ALA A 195 -16.73 -13.64 -0.86
N GLY A 196 -15.67 -12.93 -0.43
CA GLY A 196 -15.05 -11.89 -1.22
C GLY A 196 -14.43 -12.42 -2.51
N GLN A 197 -13.56 -13.43 -2.43
CA GLN A 197 -12.92 -14.02 -3.61
C GLN A 197 -13.93 -14.70 -4.54
N GLY A 198 -14.93 -15.41 -3.97
CA GLY A 198 -16.01 -16.01 -4.71
C GLY A 198 -16.82 -15.02 -5.52
N SER A 199 -17.12 -13.85 -4.95
CA SER A 199 -17.84 -12.77 -5.64
C SER A 199 -17.07 -12.22 -6.84
N THR A 200 -15.76 -11.99 -6.69
CA THR A 200 -14.88 -11.59 -7.79
C THR A 200 -14.89 -12.62 -8.92
N VAL A 201 -14.75 -13.89 -8.58
CA VAL A 201 -14.77 -14.99 -9.57
C VAL A 201 -16.10 -15.03 -10.30
N LEU A 202 -17.23 -14.97 -9.58
CA LEU A 202 -18.56 -14.94 -10.17
C LEU A 202 -18.74 -13.75 -11.10
N PHE A 203 -18.46 -12.53 -10.62
CA PHE A 203 -18.61 -11.31 -11.39
C PHE A 203 -17.78 -11.32 -12.67
N LEU A 204 -16.46 -11.59 -12.58
CA LEU A 204 -15.57 -11.57 -13.73
C LEU A 204 -15.78 -12.75 -14.69
N SER A 205 -16.29 -13.89 -14.22
CA SER A 205 -16.61 -15.04 -15.08
C SER A 205 -17.85 -14.78 -15.94
N CYS A 206 -18.82 -14.01 -15.45
CA CYS A 206 -20.01 -13.65 -16.23
C CYS A 206 -19.70 -12.70 -17.40
N ILE A 207 -18.53 -12.03 -17.38
CA ILE A 207 -18.15 -11.07 -18.41
C ILE A 207 -17.55 -11.78 -19.60
N ARG A 208 -18.25 -11.72 -20.75
CA ARG A 208 -17.77 -12.25 -22.02
C ARG A 208 -16.68 -11.32 -22.59
N MET A 209 -15.52 -11.88 -22.87
CA MET A 209 -14.46 -11.19 -23.63
C MET A 209 -14.59 -11.51 -25.12
N PRO A 210 -14.21 -10.55 -26.01
CA PRO A 210 -14.28 -10.78 -27.45
C PRO A 210 -13.47 -12.03 -27.83
N HIS A 211 -14.12 -12.96 -28.53
CA HIS A 211 -13.44 -14.14 -29.06
C HIS A 211 -12.85 -13.75 -30.41
N ARG A 212 -11.53 -13.78 -30.51
CA ARG A 212 -10.87 -13.73 -31.81
C ARG A 212 -10.69 -15.17 -32.28
N GLU A 213 -11.56 -15.60 -33.19
CA GLU A 213 -11.44 -16.87 -33.86
C GLU A 213 -10.36 -16.76 -34.95
N ASN A 214 -9.59 -17.85 -35.12
CA ASN A 214 -8.70 -18.13 -36.25
C ASN A 214 -7.36 -17.37 -36.33
N CYS A 215 -6.48 -17.59 -35.36
CA CYS A 215 -5.04 -17.56 -35.66
C CYS A 215 -4.40 -18.86 -35.17
N ASN A 216 -3.92 -19.67 -36.12
CA ASN A 216 -3.24 -20.94 -35.86
C ASN A 216 -1.78 -20.75 -35.37
N ILE A 217 -1.30 -19.52 -35.31
CA ILE A 217 0.06 -19.19 -34.91
C ILE A 217 0.03 -18.87 -33.41
N CYS A 218 0.36 -19.85 -32.59
CA CYS A 218 0.60 -19.64 -31.17
C CYS A 218 2.11 -19.54 -30.94
N SER A 219 2.62 -18.35 -30.66
CA SER A 219 4.02 -18.14 -30.30
C SER A 219 4.34 -18.55 -28.86
N PHE A 220 3.32 -18.99 -28.11
CA PHE A 220 3.42 -19.37 -26.72
C PHE A 220 4.20 -20.68 -26.55
N SER A 221 5.33 -20.61 -25.86
CA SER A 221 6.11 -21.77 -25.42
C SER A 221 6.11 -21.83 -23.91
N PHE A 222 5.75 -22.99 -23.36
CA PHE A 222 5.73 -23.23 -21.91
C PHE A 222 7.10 -23.00 -21.26
N GLY A 223 8.18 -23.39 -21.93
CA GLY A 223 9.54 -23.14 -21.43
C GLY A 223 9.89 -21.66 -21.33
N ARG A 224 9.50 -20.83 -22.34
CA ARG A 224 9.65 -19.38 -22.30
C ARG A 224 8.79 -18.76 -21.18
N PHE A 225 7.56 -19.21 -21.04
CA PHE A 225 6.63 -18.80 -19.98
C PHE A 225 7.26 -19.03 -18.60
N LEU A 226 7.71 -20.24 -18.32
CA LEU A 226 8.29 -20.59 -17.03
C LEU A 226 9.56 -19.80 -16.74
N ARG A 227 10.47 -19.68 -17.74
CA ARG A 227 11.71 -18.91 -17.60
C ARG A 227 11.49 -17.41 -17.30
N GLN A 228 10.41 -16.83 -17.81
CA GLN A 228 10.08 -15.43 -17.57
C GLN A 228 9.29 -15.22 -16.29
N LEU A 229 8.45 -16.18 -15.91
CA LEU A 229 7.60 -16.10 -14.72
C LEU A 229 8.37 -16.43 -13.43
N LEU A 230 9.26 -17.42 -13.44
CA LEU A 230 10.02 -17.88 -12.27
C LEU A 230 10.77 -16.75 -11.52
N PRO A 231 11.49 -15.83 -12.19
CA PRO A 231 12.15 -14.74 -11.47
C PRO A 231 11.16 -13.79 -10.80
N VAL A 232 10.01 -13.51 -11.44
CA VAL A 232 8.98 -12.63 -10.89
C VAL A 232 8.30 -13.30 -9.71
N MET A 233 7.95 -14.58 -9.82
CA MET A 233 7.42 -15.38 -8.72
C MET A 233 8.42 -15.47 -7.56
N GLY A 234 9.68 -15.76 -7.84
CA GLY A 234 10.73 -15.87 -6.83
C GLY A 234 10.90 -14.58 -6.02
N ASN A 235 10.94 -13.44 -6.69
CA ASN A 235 11.02 -12.14 -6.01
C ASN A 235 9.77 -11.86 -5.16
N ALA A 236 8.57 -12.04 -5.70
CA ALA A 236 7.34 -11.85 -4.95
C ALA A 236 7.23 -12.80 -3.75
N SER A 237 7.65 -14.05 -3.92
CA SER A 237 7.67 -15.06 -2.85
C SER A 237 8.68 -14.70 -1.74
N LEU A 238 9.87 -14.24 -2.10
CA LEU A 238 10.88 -13.81 -1.11
C LEU A 238 10.39 -12.61 -0.29
N VAL A 239 9.82 -11.60 -0.94
CA VAL A 239 9.22 -10.45 -0.24
C VAL A 239 8.10 -10.91 0.68
N ALA A 240 7.22 -11.78 0.23
CA ALA A 240 6.13 -12.30 1.05
C ALA A 240 6.62 -13.12 2.25
N ILE A 241 7.63 -13.97 2.06
CA ILE A 241 8.25 -14.73 3.15
C ILE A 241 8.84 -13.79 4.20
N LEU A 242 9.62 -12.79 3.79
CA LEU A 242 10.22 -11.82 4.71
C LEU A 242 9.17 -11.00 5.44
N SER A 243 8.12 -10.55 4.74
CA SER A 243 7.00 -9.82 5.34
C SER A 243 6.28 -10.67 6.40
N THR A 244 5.88 -11.89 6.05
CA THR A 244 5.18 -12.78 6.97
C THR A 244 6.08 -13.19 8.15
N THR A 245 7.37 -13.40 7.90
CA THR A 245 8.35 -13.65 8.97
C THR A 245 8.45 -12.46 9.93
N ASN A 246 8.51 -11.24 9.39
CA ASN A 246 8.49 -10.04 10.22
C ASN A 246 7.23 -9.98 11.10
N ASP A 247 6.05 -10.20 10.52
CA ASP A 247 4.77 -10.13 11.24
C ASP A 247 4.66 -11.23 12.31
N ALA A 248 5.19 -12.42 12.05
CA ALA A 248 5.24 -13.51 13.01
C ALA A 248 6.25 -13.24 14.15
N LEU A 249 7.37 -12.58 13.86
CA LEU A 249 8.39 -12.28 14.85
C LEU A 249 7.95 -11.19 15.84
N VAL A 250 7.06 -10.27 15.45
CA VAL A 250 6.62 -9.17 16.33
C VAL A 250 6.00 -9.72 17.63
N PRO A 251 4.94 -10.55 17.62
CA PRO A 251 4.40 -11.09 18.86
C PRO A 251 5.41 -11.95 19.63
N LEU A 252 6.23 -12.75 18.93
CA LEU A 252 7.24 -13.60 19.57
C LEU A 252 8.31 -12.81 20.32
N THR A 253 8.78 -11.70 19.75
CA THR A 253 9.77 -10.84 20.41
C THR A 253 9.16 -10.02 21.56
N LEU A 254 7.88 -9.68 21.50
CA LEU A 254 7.15 -9.07 22.61
C LEU A 254 6.99 -10.02 23.79
N LEU A 255 6.79 -11.32 23.55
CA LEU A 255 6.81 -12.33 24.61
C LEU A 255 8.17 -12.39 25.32
N GLN A 256 9.28 -12.24 24.57
CA GLN A 256 10.63 -12.17 25.15
C GLN A 256 10.84 -10.92 25.99
N PHE A 257 10.18 -9.81 25.67
CA PHE A 257 10.16 -8.60 26.48
C PHE A 257 9.41 -8.78 27.80
N GLY A 258 8.51 -9.78 27.90
CA GLY A 258 7.72 -10.08 29.09
C GLY A 258 6.23 -9.72 28.97
N SER A 259 5.76 -9.36 27.78
CA SER A 259 4.31 -9.18 27.52
C SER A 259 3.58 -10.52 27.60
N SER A 260 2.33 -10.51 28.06
CA SER A 260 1.46 -11.69 27.97
C SER A 260 1.10 -12.00 26.51
N PRO A 261 0.73 -13.24 26.15
CA PRO A 261 0.36 -13.59 24.78
C PRO A 261 -0.77 -12.73 24.20
N THR A 262 -1.77 -12.41 25.02
CA THR A 262 -2.90 -11.56 24.63
C THR A 262 -2.48 -10.11 24.41
N GLU A 263 -1.60 -9.60 25.28
CA GLU A 263 -1.06 -8.25 25.16
C GLU A 263 -0.14 -8.10 23.93
N ALA A 264 0.72 -9.07 23.66
CA ALA A 264 1.59 -9.08 22.49
C ALA A 264 0.77 -9.04 21.19
N LEU A 265 -0.33 -9.78 21.12
CA LEU A 265 -1.24 -9.76 19.98
C LEU A 265 -2.03 -8.44 19.88
N ALA A 266 -2.45 -7.87 21.02
CA ALA A 266 -3.13 -6.58 21.05
C ALA A 266 -2.21 -5.47 20.53
N GLN A 267 -0.97 -5.43 21.00
CA GLN A 267 0.04 -4.47 20.54
C GLN A 267 0.34 -4.64 19.05
N PHE A 268 0.48 -5.87 18.56
CA PHE A 268 0.63 -6.13 17.13
C PHE A 268 -0.59 -5.67 16.32
N GLY A 269 -1.79 -5.96 16.81
CA GLY A 269 -3.04 -5.54 16.18
C GLY A 269 -3.19 -4.02 16.11
N GLU A 270 -2.88 -3.31 17.19
CA GLU A 270 -2.88 -1.84 17.22
C GLU A 270 -1.86 -1.26 16.23
N PHE A 271 -0.67 -1.86 16.15
CA PHE A 271 0.37 -1.40 15.23
C PHE A 271 -0.05 -1.55 13.76
N GLU A 272 -0.48 -2.76 13.36
CA GLU A 272 -0.79 -3.07 11.96
C GLU A 272 -2.20 -2.58 11.52
N ALA A 273 -3.19 -2.59 12.41
CA ALA A 273 -4.56 -2.23 12.06
C ALA A 273 -4.91 -0.75 12.32
N ILE A 274 -4.17 -0.04 13.18
CA ILE A 274 -4.47 1.35 13.53
C ILE A 274 -3.31 2.27 13.14
N ILE A 275 -2.09 2.02 13.67
CA ILE A 275 -0.97 2.94 13.52
C ILE A 275 -0.50 3.01 12.07
N ILE A 276 -0.22 1.87 11.45
CA ILE A 276 0.24 1.83 10.05
C ILE A 276 -0.78 2.45 9.10
N PRO A 277 -2.08 2.07 9.11
CA PRO A 277 -3.08 2.72 8.27
C PRO A 277 -3.22 4.22 8.52
N ALA A 278 -3.13 4.68 9.77
CA ALA A 278 -3.18 6.12 10.09
C ALA A 278 -2.02 6.91 9.47
N LEU A 279 -0.80 6.34 9.44
CA LEU A 279 0.37 6.94 8.80
C LEU A 279 0.27 6.93 7.27
N PHE A 280 -0.30 5.86 6.71
CA PHE A 280 -0.42 5.69 5.26
C PHE A 280 -1.65 6.37 4.66
N PHE A 281 -2.74 6.57 5.40
CA PHE A 281 -3.97 7.14 4.85
C PHE A 281 -3.75 8.48 4.12
N PRO A 282 -3.00 9.46 4.67
CA PRO A 282 -2.77 10.71 3.95
C PRO A 282 -1.86 10.55 2.70
N SER A 283 -1.11 9.44 2.56
CA SER A 283 -0.22 9.19 1.41
C SER A 283 -0.95 8.89 0.10
N VAL A 284 -2.25 8.75 0.16
CA VAL A 284 -3.13 8.59 -1.00
C VAL A 284 -2.85 9.65 -2.08
N MET A 285 -2.60 10.89 -1.67
CA MET A 285 -2.22 11.98 -2.58
C MET A 285 -0.94 11.65 -3.36
N GLN A 286 0.04 11.04 -2.69
CA GLN A 286 1.30 10.61 -3.31
C GLN A 286 1.09 9.42 -4.25
N CYS A 287 0.18 8.51 -3.93
CA CYS A 287 -0.16 7.39 -4.81
C CYS A 287 -0.74 7.89 -6.15
N VAL A 288 -1.66 8.85 -6.11
CA VAL A 288 -2.21 9.49 -7.31
C VAL A 288 -1.10 10.19 -8.11
N MET A 289 -0.28 10.99 -7.44
CA MET A 289 0.83 11.72 -8.08
C MET A 289 1.84 10.75 -8.70
N SER A 290 2.20 9.68 -8.01
CA SER A 290 3.08 8.62 -8.52
C SER A 290 2.50 8.00 -9.80
N GLY A 291 1.19 7.70 -9.81
CA GLY A 291 0.50 7.18 -10.99
C GLY A 291 0.55 8.10 -12.21
N LEU A 292 0.50 9.42 -12.00
CA LEU A 292 0.60 10.42 -13.07
C LEU A 292 2.03 10.61 -13.58
N ILE A 293 3.02 10.52 -12.70
CA ILE A 293 4.44 10.70 -13.02
C ILE A 293 4.98 9.56 -13.89
N VAL A 294 4.56 8.32 -13.67
CA VAL A 294 5.06 7.15 -14.40
C VAL A 294 4.95 7.29 -15.93
N PRO A 295 3.79 7.59 -16.54
CA PRO A 295 3.68 7.73 -17.98
C PRO A 295 4.42 8.96 -18.52
N GLU A 296 4.51 10.05 -17.76
CA GLU A 296 5.25 11.25 -18.17
C GLU A 296 6.76 10.98 -18.24
N LEU A 297 7.32 10.34 -17.20
CA LEU A 297 8.73 9.96 -17.20
C LEU A 297 9.07 8.92 -18.27
N SER A 298 8.18 7.97 -18.52
CA SER A 298 8.37 6.99 -19.59
C SER A 298 8.46 7.64 -20.98
N ARG A 299 7.63 8.67 -21.24
CA ARG A 299 7.67 9.45 -22.49
C ARG A 299 8.93 10.30 -22.58
N ALA A 300 9.29 11.01 -21.50
CA ALA A 300 10.51 11.81 -21.46
C ALA A 300 11.76 10.95 -21.65
N LYS A 301 11.78 9.75 -21.07
CA LYS A 301 12.86 8.77 -21.29
C LYS A 301 12.95 8.31 -22.73
N ALA A 302 11.82 7.98 -23.36
CA ALA A 302 11.77 7.56 -24.76
C ALA A 302 12.21 8.68 -25.74
N ALA A 303 11.98 9.94 -25.34
CA ALA A 303 12.45 11.13 -26.08
C ALA A 303 13.86 11.57 -25.70
N GLU A 304 14.56 10.85 -24.81
CA GLU A 304 15.88 11.20 -24.24
C GLU A 304 15.95 12.60 -23.62
N ASP A 305 14.79 13.12 -23.19
CA ASP A 305 14.66 14.46 -22.60
C ASP A 305 15.03 14.43 -21.10
N HIS A 306 16.32 14.49 -20.83
CA HIS A 306 16.88 14.52 -19.48
C HIS A 306 16.45 15.77 -18.68
N HIS A 307 16.16 16.88 -19.36
CA HIS A 307 15.72 18.11 -18.69
C HIS A 307 14.32 17.92 -18.08
N THR A 308 13.38 17.41 -18.85
CA THR A 308 12.01 17.11 -18.38
C THR A 308 12.03 16.05 -17.27
N ILE A 309 12.86 15.00 -17.38
CA ILE A 309 13.01 13.99 -16.31
C ILE A 309 13.43 14.65 -14.99
N ARG A 310 14.45 15.53 -15.03
CA ARG A 310 14.90 16.25 -13.82
C ARG A 310 13.81 17.13 -13.24
N LEU A 311 13.15 17.91 -14.08
CA LEU A 311 12.12 18.86 -13.66
C LEU A 311 10.93 18.16 -12.99
N ILE A 312 10.42 17.07 -13.57
CA ILE A 312 9.33 16.29 -13.01
C ILE A 312 9.74 15.70 -11.66
N THR A 313 10.94 15.07 -11.60
CA THR A 313 11.45 14.45 -10.38
C THR A 313 11.67 15.49 -9.26
N GLU A 314 12.26 16.64 -9.57
CA GLU A 314 12.50 17.73 -8.61
C GLU A 314 11.19 18.24 -8.01
N ARG A 315 10.22 18.57 -8.86
CA ARG A 315 8.89 19.05 -8.42
C ARG A 315 8.16 18.02 -7.57
N ALA A 316 8.21 16.75 -7.97
CA ALA A 316 7.57 15.70 -7.22
C ALA A 316 8.18 15.52 -5.82
N LEU A 317 9.51 15.55 -5.71
CA LEU A 317 10.20 15.49 -4.41
C LEU A 317 9.89 16.71 -3.54
N GLU A 318 9.92 17.93 -4.11
CA GLU A 318 9.59 19.16 -3.38
C GLU A 318 8.17 19.15 -2.81
N GLN A 319 7.19 18.81 -3.65
CA GLN A 319 5.79 18.74 -3.25
C GLN A 319 5.55 17.67 -2.17
N THR A 320 6.20 16.52 -2.32
CA THR A 320 6.07 15.40 -1.37
C THR A 320 6.63 15.77 -0.01
N ILE A 321 7.83 16.35 0.04
CA ILE A 321 8.44 16.77 1.31
C ILE A 321 7.60 17.87 1.98
N ALA A 322 7.14 18.85 1.21
CA ALA A 322 6.30 19.90 1.75
C ALA A 322 5.01 19.34 2.37
N TYR A 323 4.33 18.45 1.65
CA TYR A 323 3.12 17.80 2.15
C TYR A 323 3.40 16.90 3.37
N ALA A 324 4.45 16.09 3.31
CA ALA A 324 4.82 15.19 4.40
C ALA A 324 5.13 15.93 5.70
N LEU A 325 5.85 17.07 5.63
CA LEU A 325 6.14 17.89 6.79
C LEU A 325 4.86 18.45 7.45
N PHE A 326 3.86 18.85 6.65
CA PHE A 326 2.56 19.26 7.16
C PHE A 326 1.86 18.12 7.92
N ILE A 327 1.88 16.90 7.37
CA ILE A 327 1.29 15.72 8.03
C ILE A 327 2.05 15.38 9.32
N VAL A 328 3.39 15.45 9.32
CA VAL A 328 4.19 15.28 10.55
C VAL A 328 3.74 16.24 11.63
N MET A 329 3.64 17.54 11.30
CA MET A 329 3.19 18.56 12.23
C MET A 329 1.80 18.23 12.80
N TYR A 330 0.88 17.80 11.94
CA TYR A 330 -0.48 17.44 12.33
C TYR A 330 -0.51 16.22 13.24
N LEU A 331 0.25 15.17 12.93
CA LEU A 331 0.36 13.94 13.73
C LEU A 331 1.04 14.20 15.09
N VAL A 332 2.05 15.04 15.14
CA VAL A 332 2.70 15.43 16.39
C VAL A 332 1.72 16.18 17.31
N GLN A 333 0.88 17.04 16.75
CA GLN A 333 -0.09 17.79 17.54
C GLN A 333 -1.30 16.94 17.98
N PHE A 334 -1.89 16.23 17.04
CA PHE A 334 -3.16 15.53 17.24
C PHE A 334 -3.04 13.99 17.33
N GLY A 335 -1.81 13.43 17.34
CA GLY A 335 -1.61 11.98 17.33
C GLY A 335 -2.34 11.25 18.44
N ARG A 336 -2.45 11.84 19.65
CA ARG A 336 -3.21 11.25 20.75
C ARG A 336 -4.71 11.18 20.43
N GLN A 337 -5.28 12.28 19.99
CA GLN A 337 -6.70 12.36 19.64
C GLN A 337 -7.03 11.46 18.44
N ILE A 338 -6.10 11.37 17.47
CA ILE A 338 -6.22 10.48 16.32
C ILE A 338 -6.25 9.02 16.79
N GLY A 339 -5.31 8.61 17.69
CA GLY A 339 -5.30 7.27 18.25
C GLY A 339 -6.61 6.91 18.95
N GLU A 340 -7.12 7.81 19.80
CA GLU A 340 -8.40 7.63 20.52
C GLU A 340 -9.60 7.52 19.54
N VAL A 341 -9.66 8.37 18.51
CA VAL A 341 -10.75 8.33 17.50
C VAL A 341 -10.69 7.05 16.65
N LEU A 342 -9.50 6.54 16.39
CA LEU A 342 -9.30 5.31 15.63
C LEU A 342 -9.52 4.02 16.45
N GLY A 343 -9.90 4.15 17.72
CA GLY A 343 -10.22 3.02 18.60
C GLY A 343 -9.01 2.42 19.32
N GLY A 344 -7.88 3.10 19.32
CA GLY A 344 -6.68 2.74 20.09
C GLY A 344 -6.66 3.37 21.47
N ASP A 345 -5.71 2.94 22.28
CA ASP A 345 -5.42 3.50 23.60
C ASP A 345 -4.70 4.85 23.53
N THR A 346 -4.58 5.53 24.68
CA THR A 346 -3.72 6.72 24.84
C THR A 346 -2.26 6.40 24.48
N PHE A 347 -1.83 5.17 24.69
CA PHE A 347 -0.51 4.67 24.32
C PHE A 347 -0.34 4.59 22.80
N THR A 348 -1.34 4.09 22.07
CA THR A 348 -1.36 4.07 20.59
C THR A 348 -1.13 5.47 20.02
N GLY A 349 -1.76 6.50 20.62
CA GLY A 349 -1.54 7.89 20.24
C GLY A 349 -0.13 8.41 20.52
N GLN A 350 0.53 7.95 21.57
CA GLN A 350 1.94 8.28 21.83
C GLN A 350 2.87 7.66 20.79
N ILE A 351 2.64 6.41 20.44
CA ILE A 351 3.43 5.72 19.40
C ILE A 351 3.21 6.39 18.03
N LEU A 352 1.98 6.79 17.72
CA LEU A 352 1.68 7.52 16.49
C LEU A 352 2.49 8.83 16.39
N ARG A 353 2.62 9.56 17.51
CA ARG A 353 3.49 10.74 17.60
C ARG A 353 4.97 10.40 17.41
N PHE A 354 5.42 9.33 18.06
CA PHE A 354 6.79 8.86 17.96
C PHE A 354 7.15 8.44 16.53
N MET A 355 6.21 7.86 15.81
CA MET A 355 6.37 7.44 14.42
C MET A 355 6.14 8.56 13.40
N ALA A 356 5.58 9.70 13.77
CA ALA A 356 5.34 10.80 12.83
C ALA A 356 6.57 11.18 11.97
N PRO A 357 7.84 11.20 12.49
CA PRO A 357 9.03 11.46 11.66
C PRO A 357 9.30 10.44 10.54
N VAL A 358 8.65 9.27 10.54
CA VAL A 358 8.75 8.27 9.45
C VAL A 358 7.98 8.73 8.20
N VAL A 359 6.94 9.53 8.36
CA VAL A 359 6.02 9.93 7.28
C VAL A 359 6.72 10.50 6.04
N PRO A 360 7.71 11.42 6.13
CA PRO A 360 8.42 11.90 4.96
C PRO A 360 9.10 10.78 4.16
N PHE A 361 9.62 9.77 4.84
CA PHE A 361 10.29 8.64 4.20
C PHE A 361 9.29 7.74 3.47
N ILE A 362 8.15 7.42 4.09
CA ILE A 362 7.05 6.66 3.47
C ILE A 362 6.54 7.36 2.20
N TYR A 363 6.30 8.68 2.28
CA TYR A 363 5.75 9.41 1.15
C TYR A 363 6.76 9.59 0.02
N LEU A 364 8.02 9.82 0.37
CA LEU A 364 9.12 9.83 -0.60
C LEU A 364 9.28 8.46 -1.29
N GLU A 365 9.12 7.37 -0.55
CA GLU A 365 9.16 6.02 -1.11
C GLU A 365 8.17 5.87 -2.27
N ILE A 366 6.91 6.24 -2.06
CA ILE A 366 5.84 6.12 -3.06
C ILE A 366 6.21 6.88 -4.35
N ILE A 367 6.76 8.08 -4.22
CA ILE A 367 7.15 8.91 -5.36
C ILE A 367 8.41 8.38 -6.04
N MET A 368 9.42 7.99 -5.28
CA MET A 368 10.66 7.43 -5.83
C MET A 368 10.40 6.11 -6.56
N GLU A 369 9.49 5.27 -6.04
CA GLU A 369 9.01 4.08 -6.75
C GLU A 369 8.32 4.43 -8.07
N GLY A 370 7.51 5.49 -8.11
CA GLY A 370 6.93 6.02 -9.36
C GLY A 370 8.01 6.44 -10.36
N VAL A 371 9.03 7.14 -9.90
CA VAL A 371 10.18 7.55 -10.74
C VAL A 371 10.94 6.32 -11.27
N LEU A 372 11.25 5.35 -10.41
CA LEU A 372 11.95 4.13 -10.80
C LEU A 372 11.15 3.29 -11.81
N ARG A 373 9.84 3.17 -11.62
CA ARG A 373 8.94 2.48 -12.55
C ARG A 373 8.89 3.20 -13.90
N GLY A 374 8.73 4.53 -13.91
CA GLY A 374 8.73 5.33 -15.13
C GLY A 374 10.05 5.24 -15.91
N LEU A 375 11.17 5.13 -15.21
CA LEU A 375 12.50 4.93 -15.80
C LEU A 375 12.87 3.46 -16.02
N GLY A 376 11.96 2.49 -15.73
CA GLY A 376 12.15 1.07 -15.99
C GLY A 376 13.23 0.40 -15.13
N LYS A 377 13.44 0.86 -13.90
CA LYS A 377 14.45 0.34 -12.97
C LYS A 377 13.86 -0.58 -11.88
N HIS A 378 12.95 -1.46 -12.25
CA HIS A 378 12.24 -2.38 -11.35
C HIS A 378 13.16 -3.29 -10.52
N ASN A 379 14.27 -3.77 -11.13
CA ASN A 379 15.18 -4.69 -10.44
C ASN A 379 15.83 -4.06 -9.21
N PHE A 380 16.18 -2.76 -9.31
CA PHE A 380 16.75 -2.05 -8.16
C PHE A 380 15.72 -1.96 -7.01
N SER A 381 14.49 -1.60 -7.32
CA SER A 381 13.38 -1.55 -6.38
C SER A 381 13.22 -2.86 -5.60
N SER A 382 13.19 -3.99 -6.32
CA SER A 382 13.03 -5.32 -5.73
C SER A 382 14.16 -5.67 -4.77
N VAL A 383 15.42 -5.41 -5.16
CA VAL A 383 16.59 -5.68 -4.31
C VAL A 383 16.59 -4.77 -3.07
N ASN A 384 16.22 -3.50 -3.24
CA ASN A 384 16.15 -2.56 -2.12
C ASN A 384 15.09 -2.99 -1.09
N TYR A 385 13.90 -3.45 -1.52
CA TYR A 385 12.87 -3.97 -0.62
C TYR A 385 13.36 -5.19 0.18
N LEU A 386 14.09 -6.11 -0.45
CA LEU A 386 14.68 -7.25 0.26
C LEU A 386 15.67 -6.77 1.34
N ALA A 387 16.53 -5.81 1.03
CA ALA A 387 17.47 -5.23 1.99
C ALA A 387 16.74 -4.52 3.14
N GLU A 388 15.66 -3.79 2.85
CA GLU A 388 14.81 -3.13 3.86
C GLU A 388 14.23 -4.13 4.86
N TYR A 389 13.70 -5.26 4.39
CA TYR A 389 13.18 -6.30 5.29
C TYR A 389 14.25 -6.95 6.14
N ILE A 390 15.47 -7.17 5.60
CA ILE A 390 16.60 -7.69 6.37
C ILE A 390 16.95 -6.72 7.50
N VAL A 391 17.04 -5.43 7.22
CA VAL A 391 17.28 -4.39 8.24
C VAL A 391 16.15 -4.38 9.28
N ARG A 392 14.89 -4.41 8.83
CA ARG A 392 13.71 -4.40 9.71
C ARG A 392 13.72 -5.57 10.69
N ILE A 393 13.91 -6.79 10.18
CA ILE A 393 13.96 -8.01 11.01
C ILE A 393 15.15 -7.96 11.98
N SER A 394 16.34 -7.53 11.52
CA SER A 394 17.53 -7.44 12.38
C SER A 394 17.32 -6.47 13.55
N VAL A 395 16.78 -5.28 13.27
CA VAL A 395 16.50 -4.27 14.30
C VAL A 395 15.36 -4.74 15.22
N LEU A 396 14.34 -5.39 14.68
CA LEU A 396 13.23 -5.94 15.45
C LEU A 396 13.71 -6.97 16.48
N LEU A 397 14.55 -7.92 16.07
CA LEU A 397 15.10 -8.96 16.94
C LEU A 397 15.96 -8.40 18.10
N ILE A 398 16.60 -7.24 17.90
CA ILE A 398 17.44 -6.59 18.90
C ILE A 398 16.63 -5.64 19.77
N CYS A 399 15.82 -4.76 19.14
CA CYS A 399 15.19 -3.66 19.87
C CYS A 399 13.89 -4.06 20.57
N VAL A 400 13.10 -5.00 20.04
CA VAL A 400 11.83 -5.36 20.67
C VAL A 400 12.03 -6.06 22.02
N PRO A 401 12.95 -7.03 22.20
CA PRO A 401 13.21 -7.60 23.50
C PRO A 401 13.73 -6.58 24.55
N MET A 402 14.31 -5.46 24.10
CA MET A 402 14.86 -4.43 25.00
C MET A 402 13.85 -3.31 25.32
N PHE A 403 13.05 -2.90 24.34
CA PHE A 403 12.21 -1.70 24.39
C PHE A 403 10.71 -2.00 24.19
N GLY A 404 10.33 -3.27 24.06
CA GLY A 404 8.94 -3.68 23.83
C GLY A 404 8.35 -3.03 22.57
N PHE A 405 7.17 -2.44 22.70
CA PHE A 405 6.45 -1.83 21.57
C PHE A 405 7.21 -0.69 20.88
N TYR A 406 8.01 0.10 21.62
CA TYR A 406 8.88 1.10 21.01
C TYR A 406 9.95 0.48 20.09
N GLY A 407 10.35 -0.76 20.37
CA GLY A 407 11.26 -1.52 19.49
C GLY A 407 10.64 -1.81 18.12
N ILE A 408 9.33 -2.06 18.04
CA ILE A 408 8.61 -2.23 16.76
C ILE A 408 8.68 -0.92 15.98
N ALA A 409 8.33 0.20 16.60
CA ALA A 409 8.40 1.51 15.99
C ALA A 409 9.82 1.88 15.52
N ALA A 410 10.84 1.55 16.33
CA ALA A 410 12.24 1.76 15.99
C ALA A 410 12.69 0.91 14.78
N SER A 411 12.26 -0.35 14.70
CA SER A 411 12.58 -1.23 13.56
C SER A 411 11.99 -0.68 12.25
N TYR A 412 10.75 -0.19 12.32
CA TYR A 412 10.08 0.44 11.20
C TYR A 412 10.76 1.73 10.76
N LEU A 413 11.16 2.58 11.71
CA LEU A 413 11.90 3.81 11.44
C LEU A 413 13.26 3.52 10.78
N ALA A 414 14.03 2.57 11.34
CA ALA A 414 15.34 2.20 10.82
C ALA A 414 15.28 1.66 9.39
N CYS A 415 14.30 0.79 9.13
CA CYS A 415 14.04 0.23 7.80
C CYS A 415 13.72 1.33 6.78
N ASN A 416 12.75 2.19 7.09
CA ASN A 416 12.34 3.27 6.21
C ASN A 416 13.47 4.29 5.97
N LEU A 417 14.23 4.63 7.02
CA LEU A 417 15.35 5.57 6.90
C LEU A 417 16.46 4.99 6.01
N SER A 418 16.88 3.75 6.24
CA SER A 418 17.96 3.12 5.47
C SER A 418 17.56 2.89 4.02
N GLY A 419 16.42 2.25 3.78
CA GLY A 419 15.95 1.92 2.43
C GLY A 419 15.66 3.15 1.58
N ASN A 420 14.99 4.15 2.17
CA ASN A 420 14.67 5.36 1.43
C ASN A 420 15.87 6.28 1.20
N THR A 421 16.88 6.24 2.07
CA THR A 421 18.15 6.94 1.81
C THR A 421 18.87 6.34 0.60
N VAL A 422 18.96 5.02 0.52
CA VAL A 422 19.57 4.31 -0.62
C VAL A 422 18.76 4.59 -1.90
N ARG A 423 17.44 4.52 -1.83
CA ARG A 423 16.54 4.80 -2.95
C ARG A 423 16.67 6.23 -3.44
N LEU A 424 16.71 7.21 -2.54
CA LEU A 424 16.91 8.63 -2.86
C LEU A 424 18.25 8.86 -3.54
N TYR A 425 19.33 8.32 -2.99
CA TYR A 425 20.67 8.41 -3.60
C TYR A 425 20.67 7.86 -5.04
N PHE A 426 20.05 6.70 -5.24
CA PHE A 426 19.98 6.07 -6.57
C PHE A 426 19.14 6.90 -7.56
N VAL A 427 18.00 7.44 -7.14
CA VAL A 427 17.15 8.31 -7.97
C VAL A 427 17.90 9.59 -8.34
N LEU A 428 18.56 10.25 -7.39
CA LEU A 428 19.36 11.46 -7.65
C LEU A 428 20.47 11.19 -8.66
N ARG A 429 21.18 10.08 -8.52
CA ARG A 429 22.24 9.66 -9.45
C ARG A 429 21.68 9.34 -10.83
N LEU A 430 20.56 8.62 -10.91
CA LEU A 430 19.93 8.20 -12.17
C LEU A 430 19.41 9.39 -12.97
N THR A 431 18.83 10.37 -12.30
CA THR A 431 18.26 11.58 -12.95
C THR A 431 19.29 12.68 -13.13
N GLY A 432 20.46 12.58 -12.51
CA GLY A 432 21.49 13.63 -12.48
C GLY A 432 21.00 14.90 -11.76
N LEU A 433 20.03 14.77 -10.87
CA LEU A 433 19.46 15.87 -10.10
C LEU A 433 20.44 16.29 -9.00
N LYS A 434 20.71 17.59 -8.90
CA LYS A 434 21.43 18.18 -7.76
C LYS A 434 20.40 18.91 -6.92
N PRO A 435 19.93 18.32 -5.82
CA PRO A 435 18.85 18.91 -5.04
C PRO A 435 19.29 20.22 -4.37
N VAL A 436 18.48 21.24 -4.53
CA VAL A 436 18.68 22.51 -3.81
C VAL A 436 18.02 22.38 -2.44
N TRP A 437 18.74 21.83 -1.46
CA TRP A 437 18.22 21.55 -0.12
C TRP A 437 17.58 22.76 0.56
N LYS A 438 18.09 23.96 0.31
CA LYS A 438 17.46 25.20 0.78
C LYS A 438 16.02 25.36 0.29
N ARG A 439 15.76 24.97 -0.97
CA ARG A 439 14.43 25.06 -1.56
C ARG A 439 13.52 23.94 -1.07
N ILE A 440 14.07 22.73 -0.96
CA ILE A 440 13.32 21.50 -0.63
C ILE A 440 12.96 21.45 0.86
N LEU A 441 13.84 21.91 1.76
CA LEU A 441 13.64 21.81 3.22
C LEU A 441 13.37 23.15 3.89
N LEU A 442 14.16 24.20 3.59
CA LEU A 442 14.08 25.45 4.33
C LEU A 442 12.77 26.21 4.06
N ARG A 443 12.32 26.27 2.81
CA ARG A 443 11.06 26.96 2.47
C ARG A 443 9.84 26.29 3.11
N PRO A 444 9.64 24.95 3.00
CA PRO A 444 8.55 24.29 3.72
C PRO A 444 8.66 24.42 5.24
N ALA A 445 9.88 24.41 5.82
CA ALA A 445 10.07 24.55 7.26
C ALA A 445 9.64 25.94 7.77
N ILE A 446 9.94 27.01 7.03
CA ILE A 446 9.47 28.36 7.38
C ILE A 446 7.95 28.45 7.33
N ALA A 447 7.33 27.93 6.25
CA ALA A 447 5.89 27.90 6.11
C ALA A 447 5.23 27.05 7.20
N LEU A 448 5.87 25.93 7.59
CA LEU A 448 5.42 25.05 8.64
C LEU A 448 5.39 25.74 10.01
N PHE A 449 6.41 26.53 10.33
CA PHE A 449 6.45 27.29 11.58
C PHE A 449 5.26 28.25 11.70
N GLY A 450 4.93 28.99 10.63
CA GLY A 450 3.75 29.84 10.59
C GLY A 450 2.44 29.09 10.74
N ALA A 451 2.31 27.96 10.01
CA ALA A 451 1.13 27.09 10.09
C ALA A 451 0.95 26.46 11.49
N TRP A 452 2.05 26.11 12.16
CA TRP A 452 2.04 25.61 13.53
C TRP A 452 1.45 26.62 14.51
N GLN A 453 1.89 27.89 14.44
CA GLN A 453 1.35 28.94 15.32
C GLN A 453 -0.16 29.12 15.14
N ILE A 454 -0.63 29.11 13.89
CA ILE A 454 -2.05 29.20 13.58
C ILE A 454 -2.81 27.97 14.10
N MET A 455 -2.26 26.79 13.94
CA MET A 455 -2.86 25.56 14.44
C MET A 455 -3.01 25.58 15.96
N LEU A 456 -1.98 26.04 16.70
CA LEU A 456 -2.04 26.21 18.16
C LEU A 456 -3.11 27.24 18.58
N LEU A 457 -3.20 28.37 17.86
CA LEU A 457 -4.19 29.39 18.12
C LEU A 457 -5.62 28.86 17.89
N MET A 458 -5.84 28.20 16.75
CA MET A 458 -7.12 27.61 16.40
C MET A 458 -7.54 26.50 17.38
N SER A 459 -6.61 25.64 17.80
CA SER A 459 -6.90 24.59 18.77
C SER A 459 -7.37 25.18 20.11
N LYS A 460 -6.71 26.22 20.62
CA LYS A 460 -7.14 26.93 21.83
C LYS A 460 -8.52 27.57 21.67
N LEU A 461 -8.79 28.24 20.54
CA LEU A 461 -10.06 28.85 20.24
C LEU A 461 -11.20 27.82 20.20
N CYS A 462 -10.99 26.72 19.50
CA CYS A 462 -11.98 25.65 19.39
C CYS A 462 -12.27 24.97 20.73
N ILE A 463 -11.23 24.78 21.58
CA ILE A 463 -11.41 24.26 22.95
C ILE A 463 -12.24 25.23 23.80
N THR A 464 -11.97 26.55 23.70
CA THR A 464 -12.75 27.57 24.41
C THR A 464 -14.22 27.57 23.97
N LEU A 465 -14.48 27.30 22.70
CA LEU A 465 -15.83 27.16 22.13
C LEU A 465 -16.48 25.80 22.46
N ARG A 466 -15.83 24.92 23.23
CA ARG A 466 -16.29 23.58 23.63
C ARG A 466 -16.71 22.69 22.45
N LEU A 467 -15.99 22.80 21.33
CA LEU A 467 -16.25 21.95 20.16
C LEU A 467 -15.81 20.50 20.43
N PRO A 468 -16.48 19.50 19.85
CA PRO A 468 -16.06 18.10 19.98
C PRO A 468 -14.69 17.90 19.34
N ALA A 469 -13.87 16.99 19.92
CA ALA A 469 -12.48 16.76 19.51
C ALA A 469 -12.32 16.54 17.99
N PHE A 470 -13.25 15.79 17.39
CA PHE A 470 -13.23 15.52 15.94
C PHE A 470 -13.42 16.81 15.11
N ALA A 471 -14.30 17.71 15.51
CA ALA A 471 -14.50 19.00 14.83
C ALA A 471 -13.25 19.89 14.97
N VAL A 472 -12.63 19.92 16.17
CA VAL A 472 -11.37 20.63 16.39
C VAL A 472 -10.28 20.16 15.43
N MET A 473 -10.12 18.86 15.28
CA MET A 473 -9.13 18.26 14.38
C MET A 473 -9.36 18.69 12.93
N ILE A 474 -10.59 18.60 12.43
CA ILE A 474 -10.93 18.97 11.03
C ILE A 474 -10.72 20.47 10.81
N ILE A 475 -11.20 21.33 11.69
CA ILE A 475 -11.07 22.79 11.56
C ILE A 475 -9.59 23.18 11.59
N CYS A 476 -8.82 22.65 12.54
CA CYS A 476 -7.39 22.90 12.62
C CYS A 476 -6.63 22.43 11.38
N ALA A 477 -6.95 21.25 10.85
CA ALA A 477 -6.35 20.74 9.62
C ALA A 477 -6.66 21.64 8.42
N ALA A 478 -7.93 22.05 8.25
CA ALA A 478 -8.34 22.90 7.12
C ALA A 478 -7.71 24.29 7.18
N VAL A 479 -7.80 24.96 8.33
CA VAL A 479 -7.29 26.34 8.48
C VAL A 479 -5.77 26.39 8.40
N SER A 480 -5.06 25.52 9.13
CA SER A 480 -3.59 25.48 9.08
C SER A 480 -3.06 25.00 7.72
N GLY A 481 -3.79 24.08 7.06
CA GLY A 481 -3.44 23.60 5.72
C GLY A 481 -3.58 24.69 4.65
N LEU A 482 -4.67 25.44 4.66
CA LEU A 482 -4.86 26.57 3.75
C LEU A 482 -3.80 27.64 3.96
N PHE A 483 -3.49 27.95 5.21
CA PHE A 483 -2.45 28.92 5.54
C PHE A 483 -1.06 28.45 5.11
N TYR A 484 -0.73 27.19 5.37
CA TYR A 484 0.52 26.57 4.91
C TYR A 484 0.66 26.64 3.39
N ALA A 485 -0.38 26.24 2.65
CA ALA A 485 -0.39 26.31 1.19
C ALA A 485 -0.25 27.75 0.69
N GLY A 486 -0.91 28.72 1.34
CA GLY A 486 -0.81 30.15 1.03
C GLY A 486 0.62 30.69 1.20
N ILE A 487 1.28 30.36 2.30
CA ILE A 487 2.69 30.77 2.53
C ILE A 487 3.62 30.13 1.49
N LEU A 488 3.46 28.83 1.22
CA LEU A 488 4.26 28.14 0.21
C LEU A 488 4.07 28.76 -1.17
N TYR A 489 2.84 29.13 -1.53
CA TYR A 489 2.56 29.83 -2.78
C TYR A 489 3.28 31.16 -2.85
N LEU A 490 3.23 31.98 -1.79
CA LEU A 490 3.91 33.28 -1.74
C LEU A 490 5.44 33.15 -1.82
N ILE A 491 6.03 32.17 -1.10
CA ILE A 491 7.49 31.95 -1.10
C ILE A 491 7.98 31.38 -2.44
N ASN A 492 7.14 30.65 -3.17
CA ASN A 492 7.47 30.06 -4.46
C ASN A 492 7.19 30.99 -5.66
N GLN A 493 6.55 32.14 -5.46
CA GLN A 493 6.42 33.12 -6.54
C GLN A 493 7.81 33.60 -6.96
N PRO A 494 8.17 33.52 -8.25
CA PRO A 494 9.42 34.09 -8.73
C PRO A 494 9.36 35.62 -8.48
N ASN A 495 10.39 36.14 -7.83
CA ASN A 495 10.52 37.57 -7.61
C ASN A 495 10.40 38.33 -8.95
N ILE A 496 9.23 38.84 -9.25
CA ILE A 496 8.93 39.62 -10.49
C ILE A 496 9.80 40.85 -10.58
N GLN A 497 10.43 41.26 -9.48
CA GLN A 497 11.33 42.43 -9.44
C GLN A 497 12.71 42.21 -10.07
N SER A 498 13.20 40.93 -10.19
CA SER A 498 14.53 40.71 -10.78
C SER A 498 14.55 40.77 -12.33
N HIS A 499 13.38 40.67 -12.98
CA HIS A 499 13.27 40.85 -14.43
C HIS A 499 13.08 42.30 -14.88
N ARG A 500 12.62 43.21 -14.00
CA ARG A 500 12.49 44.62 -14.37
C ARG A 500 13.83 45.37 -14.39
N THR A 501 14.79 44.95 -13.56
CA THR A 501 16.12 45.59 -13.53
C THR A 501 17.05 45.14 -14.66
N LYS A 502 16.83 43.94 -15.27
CA LYS A 502 17.65 43.52 -16.41
C LYS A 502 17.21 44.09 -17.75
N ASN A 503 15.97 44.53 -17.87
CA ASN A 503 15.49 45.18 -19.10
C ASN A 503 15.68 46.70 -19.15
N CYS A 504 16.12 47.31 -18.05
CA CYS A 504 16.43 48.76 -18.04
C CYS A 504 17.90 49.11 -18.29
N THR A 505 18.80 48.12 -18.31
CA THR A 505 20.24 48.36 -18.60
C THR A 505 20.66 47.98 -20.02
N GLY A 506 19.72 47.59 -20.90
CA GLY A 506 19.96 47.26 -22.30
C GLY A 506 19.59 48.34 -23.34
N LEU A 507 19.31 49.57 -22.88
CA LEU A 507 18.91 50.69 -23.79
C LEU A 507 19.78 51.91 -23.58
N SER A 508 21.08 51.71 -23.40
CA SER A 508 22.09 52.78 -23.51
C SER A 508 23.47 52.17 -23.76
N ALA A 509 23.74 51.83 -25.00
CA ALA A 509 25.02 51.80 -25.70
C ALA A 509 24.78 51.61 -27.20
#